data_3d8b110ea8fc22ff4ee2ab0dbb9de650
#
_entry.id   3d8b110ea8fc22ff4ee2ab0dbb9de650
#
_cell.length_a   1.000
_cell.length_b   1.000
_cell.length_c   1.000
_cell.angle_alpha   90.00
_cell.angle_beta   90.00
_cell.angle_gamma   90.00
#
_symmetry.space_group_name_H-M   'P 1'
#
loop_
_entity.id
_entity.type
_entity.pdbx_description
1 polymer ?
#
loop_
_entity_poly.entity_id
_entity_poly.type
_entity_poly.pdbx_seq_one_letter_code
_entity_poly.pdbx_strand_id
1 'polypeptide(L)'
;LYIFDYFASIIEDRFMTDIKEYITNDFKAIDSQKTIGEVQDFFDELTFSHFPVIEEGIFVGSIAADDIETFDSDKKVNDYKYVLEHFFARTNMIWLDVLEVFAKNHTNLVPILDENNKYIGYYEIEDVIKFFHETPFLKEQGAIIIVSKNTIDYSMSQIVQIVESNNGKLLGLFISNSDVNTIEVTIKISVGSLNEIIQTFRRYNYDIVSEHNEDNYIKNLKERSDYLDKYLNM
;
A
#
# COMPACT_ATOMS: atom_id res chain seq x y z
N LEU A 1 28.38 -26.69 -15.42
CA LEU A 1 27.44 -26.83 -14.29
C LEU A 1 27.60 -25.65 -13.30
N TYR A 2 28.82 -25.33 -12.81
CA TYR A 2 29.09 -24.25 -11.86
C TYR A 2 28.74 -22.85 -12.32
N ILE A 3 28.72 -22.57 -13.61
CA ILE A 3 28.39 -21.24 -14.16
C ILE A 3 26.85 -21.00 -14.12
N PHE A 4 26.05 -22.04 -14.32
CA PHE A 4 24.59 -21.95 -14.22
C PHE A 4 24.13 -21.75 -12.79
N ASP A 5 24.76 -22.43 -11.82
CA ASP A 5 24.44 -22.28 -10.40
C ASP A 5 24.86 -20.88 -9.87
N TYR A 6 25.98 -20.34 -10.37
CA TYR A 6 26.44 -19.00 -10.03
C TYR A 6 25.52 -17.90 -10.62
N PHE A 7 25.05 -18.08 -11.87
CA PHE A 7 24.05 -17.16 -12.45
C PHE A 7 22.67 -17.31 -11.79
N ALA A 8 22.28 -18.51 -11.42
CA ALA A 8 21.05 -18.74 -10.66
C ALA A 8 21.10 -18.02 -9.29
N SER A 9 22.20 -18.13 -8.55
CA SER A 9 22.36 -17.47 -7.26
C SER A 9 22.41 -15.93 -7.37
N ILE A 10 22.99 -15.38 -8.47
CA ILE A 10 22.98 -13.93 -8.72
C ILE A 10 21.60 -13.44 -9.15
N ILE A 11 20.79 -14.29 -9.81
CA ILE A 11 19.43 -13.96 -10.22
C ILE A 11 18.47 -14.05 -9.02
N GLU A 12 18.67 -15.00 -8.12
CA GLU A 12 17.89 -15.12 -6.87
C GLU A 12 18.15 -13.94 -5.92
N ASP A 13 19.39 -13.41 -5.87
CA ASP A 13 19.74 -12.26 -5.02
C ASP A 13 19.29 -10.89 -5.58
N ARG A 14 18.75 -10.85 -6.78
CA ARG A 14 18.44 -9.57 -7.46
C ARG A 14 16.96 -9.28 -7.69
N PHE A 15 16.07 -10.21 -7.43
CA PHE A 15 14.65 -10.03 -7.68
C PHE A 15 13.79 -10.46 -6.49
N MET A 16 13.22 -9.48 -5.85
CA MET A 16 12.25 -9.51 -4.78
C MET A 16 12.85 -9.80 -3.41
N THR A 17 13.16 -8.76 -2.69
CA THR A 17 13.12 -8.81 -1.24
C THR A 17 11.77 -9.43 -0.87
N ASP A 18 11.77 -10.64 -0.34
CA ASP A 18 10.54 -11.31 0.07
C ASP A 18 10.03 -10.58 1.31
N ILE A 19 8.74 -10.23 1.35
CA ILE A 19 8.15 -9.60 2.54
C ILE A 19 8.42 -10.43 3.81
N LYS A 20 8.69 -11.72 3.67
CA LYS A 20 9.08 -12.62 4.78
C LYS A 20 10.30 -12.15 5.55
N GLU A 21 11.21 -11.42 4.93
CA GLU A 21 12.40 -10.88 5.60
C GLU A 21 12.05 -9.82 6.66
N TYR A 22 10.85 -9.27 6.59
CA TYR A 22 10.32 -8.29 7.54
C TYR A 22 9.51 -8.93 8.68
N ILE A 23 9.41 -10.27 8.74
CA ILE A 23 8.78 -10.93 9.88
C ILE A 23 9.65 -10.70 11.10
N THR A 24 9.10 -10.01 12.08
CA THR A 24 9.74 -9.78 13.37
C THR A 24 9.01 -10.52 14.50
N ASN A 25 9.70 -10.76 15.60
CA ASN A 25 9.17 -11.34 16.83
C ASN A 25 9.92 -10.78 18.03
N ASP A 26 10.26 -9.49 17.96
CA ASP A 26 11.01 -8.78 19.00
C ASP A 26 10.22 -8.75 20.31
N PHE A 27 8.91 -8.58 20.20
CA PHE A 27 7.98 -8.75 21.29
C PHE A 27 7.25 -10.10 21.15
N LYS A 28 7.29 -10.89 22.23
CA LYS A 28 6.61 -12.20 22.26
C LYS A 28 5.10 -12.01 22.30
N ALA A 29 4.37 -12.85 21.56
CA ALA A 29 2.92 -12.90 21.65
C ALA A 29 2.45 -13.09 23.10
N ILE A 30 1.32 -12.50 23.43
CA ILE A 30 0.70 -12.57 24.74
C ILE A 30 0.19 -13.99 24.98
N ASP A 31 0.62 -14.60 26.09
CA ASP A 31 0.03 -15.86 26.53
C ASP A 31 -1.36 -15.62 27.11
N SER A 32 -2.36 -16.44 26.72
CA SER A 32 -3.73 -16.32 27.17
C SER A 32 -3.91 -16.43 28.70
N GLN A 33 -2.88 -16.96 29.42
CA GLN A 33 -2.87 -17.10 30.86
C GLN A 33 -2.34 -15.86 31.59
N LYS A 34 -1.79 -14.87 30.90
CA LYS A 34 -1.37 -13.60 31.49
C LYS A 34 -2.58 -12.84 32.07
N THR A 35 -2.32 -12.05 33.10
CA THR A 35 -3.34 -11.14 33.66
C THR A 35 -3.53 -9.93 32.73
N ILE A 36 -4.71 -9.35 32.78
CA ILE A 36 -5.03 -8.12 32.06
C ILE A 36 -4.08 -6.99 32.48
N GLY A 37 -3.76 -6.88 33.79
CA GLY A 37 -2.81 -5.86 34.27
C GLY A 37 -1.44 -5.96 33.61
N GLU A 38 -0.87 -7.18 33.45
CA GLU A 38 0.40 -7.37 32.74
C GLU A 38 0.31 -6.94 31.27
N VAL A 39 -0.86 -7.06 30.66
CA VAL A 39 -1.09 -6.67 29.25
C VAL A 39 -1.36 -5.17 29.15
N GLN A 40 -1.99 -4.55 30.14
CA GLN A 40 -2.13 -3.09 30.23
C GLN A 40 -0.75 -2.43 30.30
N ASP A 41 0.12 -2.90 31.21
CA ASP A 41 1.51 -2.43 31.32
C ASP A 41 2.27 -2.57 29.99
N PHE A 42 2.05 -3.67 29.26
CA PHE A 42 2.67 -3.91 27.94
C PHE A 42 2.21 -2.88 26.89
N PHE A 43 0.93 -2.56 26.82
CA PHE A 43 0.40 -1.57 25.87
C PHE A 43 0.78 -0.14 26.26
N ASP A 44 0.95 0.17 27.54
CA ASP A 44 1.41 1.49 28.02
C ASP A 44 2.84 1.81 27.52
N GLU A 45 3.66 0.79 27.32
CA GLU A 45 5.04 0.95 26.84
C GLU A 45 5.14 0.98 25.31
N LEU A 46 4.12 0.53 24.57
CA LEU A 46 4.15 0.30 23.13
C LEU A 46 3.00 1.00 22.41
N THR A 47 3.20 1.29 21.14
CA THR A 47 2.21 1.99 20.28
C THR A 47 1.42 1.06 19.39
N PHE A 48 1.34 -0.23 19.73
CA PHE A 48 0.55 -1.18 18.97
C PHE A 48 -0.94 -1.01 19.22
N SER A 49 -1.74 -1.00 18.15
CA SER A 49 -3.20 -0.96 18.27
C SER A 49 -3.79 -2.32 18.66
N HIS A 50 -3.12 -3.39 18.26
CA HIS A 50 -3.50 -4.77 18.53
C HIS A 50 -2.24 -5.61 18.78
N PHE A 51 -2.38 -6.66 19.58
CA PHE A 51 -1.28 -7.60 19.75
C PHE A 51 -1.76 -9.06 19.79
N PRO A 52 -0.98 -10.00 19.19
CA PRO A 52 -1.38 -11.41 19.10
C PRO A 52 -1.42 -12.10 20.45
N VAL A 53 -2.46 -12.90 20.66
CA VAL A 53 -2.65 -13.78 21.79
C VAL A 53 -2.47 -15.22 21.35
N ILE A 54 -1.73 -15.99 22.12
CA ILE A 54 -1.48 -17.42 21.88
C ILE A 54 -1.87 -18.27 23.07
N GLU A 55 -2.21 -19.53 22.79
CA GLU A 55 -2.38 -20.58 23.76
C GLU A 55 -1.58 -21.79 23.29
N GLU A 56 -0.61 -22.24 24.09
CA GLU A 56 0.30 -23.33 23.73
C GLU A 56 1.02 -23.13 22.35
N GLY A 57 1.30 -21.88 21.99
CA GLY A 57 1.95 -21.52 20.72
C GLY A 57 1.00 -21.41 19.51
N ILE A 58 -0.28 -21.71 19.67
CA ILE A 58 -1.33 -21.56 18.66
C ILE A 58 -1.97 -20.18 18.80
N PHE A 59 -2.13 -19.50 17.69
CA PHE A 59 -2.80 -18.20 17.64
C PHE A 59 -4.30 -18.36 17.97
N VAL A 60 -4.77 -17.55 18.92
CA VAL A 60 -6.19 -17.57 19.34
C VAL A 60 -6.92 -16.26 19.03
N GLY A 61 -6.21 -15.25 18.55
CA GLY A 61 -6.75 -13.94 18.16
C GLY A 61 -5.80 -12.81 18.52
N SER A 62 -6.17 -11.58 18.19
CA SER A 62 -5.48 -10.36 18.60
C SER A 62 -6.34 -9.59 19.58
N ILE A 63 -5.73 -9.03 20.63
CA ILE A 63 -6.40 -8.16 21.57
C ILE A 63 -6.14 -6.71 21.18
N ALA A 64 -7.19 -5.89 21.20
CA ALA A 64 -7.08 -4.45 20.92
C ALA A 64 -6.62 -3.68 22.17
N ALA A 65 -5.78 -2.67 21.99
CA ALA A 65 -5.34 -1.79 23.06
C ALA A 65 -6.53 -1.07 23.74
N ASP A 66 -7.46 -0.56 22.93
CA ASP A 66 -8.64 0.15 23.43
C ASP A 66 -9.55 -0.73 24.32
N ASP A 67 -9.64 -2.03 24.02
CA ASP A 67 -10.43 -2.97 24.82
C ASP A 67 -9.77 -3.25 26.17
N ILE A 68 -8.44 -3.43 26.15
CA ILE A 68 -7.68 -3.81 27.35
C ILE A 68 -7.77 -2.75 28.46
N GLU A 69 -7.89 -1.47 28.10
CA GLU A 69 -8.03 -0.37 29.06
C GLU A 69 -9.27 -0.50 29.94
N THR A 70 -10.30 -1.16 29.42
CA THR A 70 -11.61 -1.26 30.09
C THR A 70 -11.77 -2.52 30.94
N PHE A 71 -10.83 -3.48 30.82
CA PHE A 71 -10.95 -4.79 31.45
C PHE A 71 -10.39 -4.80 32.88
N ASP A 72 -10.90 -5.76 33.67
CA ASP A 72 -10.49 -5.98 35.05
C ASP A 72 -9.05 -6.55 35.09
N SER A 73 -8.13 -5.80 35.69
CA SER A 73 -6.70 -6.11 35.74
C SER A 73 -6.35 -7.44 36.41
N ASP A 74 -7.21 -7.92 37.33
CA ASP A 74 -6.97 -9.18 38.05
C ASP A 74 -7.39 -10.42 37.28
N LYS A 75 -8.15 -10.26 36.17
CA LYS A 75 -8.56 -11.36 35.31
C LYS A 75 -7.49 -11.73 34.29
N LYS A 76 -7.66 -12.89 33.66
CA LYS A 76 -6.79 -13.37 32.61
C LYS A 76 -7.32 -12.98 31.23
N VAL A 77 -6.43 -12.85 30.25
CA VAL A 77 -6.78 -12.67 28.84
C VAL A 77 -7.74 -13.75 28.36
N ASN A 78 -7.56 -14.98 28.86
CA ASN A 78 -8.44 -16.12 28.57
C ASN A 78 -9.92 -15.91 28.95
N ASP A 79 -10.19 -15.09 29.96
CA ASP A 79 -11.57 -14.77 30.39
C ASP A 79 -12.28 -13.86 29.38
N TYR A 80 -11.52 -13.22 28.51
CA TYR A 80 -11.97 -12.29 27.48
C TYR A 80 -11.78 -12.80 26.04
N LYS A 81 -11.62 -14.11 25.85
CA LYS A 81 -11.42 -14.70 24.49
C LYS A 81 -12.51 -14.28 23.47
N TYR A 82 -13.70 -13.95 23.93
CA TYR A 82 -14.83 -13.58 23.07
C TYR A 82 -14.69 -12.22 22.40
N VAL A 83 -13.75 -11.37 22.83
CA VAL A 83 -13.47 -10.07 22.19
C VAL A 83 -12.26 -10.12 21.27
N LEU A 84 -11.49 -11.20 21.27
CA LEU A 84 -10.32 -11.31 20.44
C LEU A 84 -10.67 -11.25 18.94
N GLU A 85 -9.97 -10.43 18.20
CA GLU A 85 -10.15 -10.28 16.78
C GLU A 85 -9.32 -11.33 15.99
N HIS A 86 -9.93 -11.91 14.94
CA HIS A 86 -9.34 -13.03 14.21
C HIS A 86 -8.86 -12.59 12.83
N PHE A 87 -7.79 -11.79 12.79
CA PHE A 87 -7.10 -11.44 11.57
C PHE A 87 -5.62 -11.87 11.65
N PHE A 88 -5.06 -12.24 10.52
CA PHE A 88 -3.68 -12.68 10.41
C PHE A 88 -3.25 -12.71 8.94
N ALA A 89 -1.97 -12.79 8.68
CA ALA A 89 -1.42 -13.12 7.38
C ALA A 89 -0.71 -14.49 7.44
N ARG A 90 -0.55 -15.10 6.27
CA ARG A 90 0.23 -16.33 6.14
C ARG A 90 1.56 -16.05 5.45
N THR A 91 2.54 -16.92 5.70
CA THR A 91 3.87 -16.77 5.12
C THR A 91 3.92 -16.80 3.59
N ASN A 92 2.89 -17.29 2.92
CA ASN A 92 2.80 -17.33 1.46
C ASN A 92 1.99 -16.18 0.85
N MET A 93 1.48 -15.25 1.67
CA MET A 93 0.78 -14.07 1.18
C MET A 93 1.77 -13.06 0.58
N ILE A 94 1.36 -12.41 -0.49
CA ILE A 94 2.12 -11.30 -1.08
C ILE A 94 1.86 -10.00 -0.29
N TRP A 95 2.78 -9.05 -0.41
CA TRP A 95 2.72 -7.81 0.37
C TRP A 95 1.41 -7.00 0.18
N LEU A 96 0.78 -7.06 -1.00
CA LEU A 96 -0.50 -6.39 -1.26
C LEU A 96 -1.64 -7.01 -0.44
N ASP A 97 -1.68 -8.35 -0.31
CA ASP A 97 -2.66 -9.03 0.51
C ASP A 97 -2.44 -8.71 2.00
N VAL A 98 -1.17 -8.62 2.42
CA VAL A 98 -0.81 -8.22 3.80
C VAL A 98 -1.27 -6.79 4.08
N LEU A 99 -1.06 -5.86 3.13
CA LEU A 99 -1.53 -4.48 3.25
C LEU A 99 -3.05 -4.40 3.37
N GLU A 100 -3.77 -5.28 2.67
CA GLU A 100 -5.24 -5.37 2.78
C GLU A 100 -5.67 -5.80 4.20
N VAL A 101 -4.95 -6.73 4.84
CA VAL A 101 -5.23 -7.13 6.23
C VAL A 101 -5.08 -5.96 7.18
N PHE A 102 -4.01 -5.15 7.04
CA PHE A 102 -3.83 -3.93 7.83
C PHE A 102 -5.01 -2.96 7.66
N ALA A 103 -5.39 -2.69 6.41
CA ALA A 103 -6.43 -1.72 6.09
C ALA A 103 -7.83 -2.15 6.58
N LYS A 104 -8.17 -3.44 6.42
CA LYS A 104 -9.48 -3.97 6.82
C LYS A 104 -9.69 -3.99 8.32
N ASN A 105 -8.61 -4.22 9.09
CA ASN A 105 -8.70 -4.39 10.54
C ASN A 105 -8.21 -3.14 11.31
N HIS A 106 -7.91 -2.06 10.61
CA HIS A 106 -7.45 -0.80 11.21
C HIS A 106 -6.32 -0.98 12.21
N THR A 107 -5.41 -1.92 11.93
CA THR A 107 -4.31 -2.28 12.81
C THR A 107 -2.98 -1.77 12.27
N ASN A 108 -2.00 -1.58 13.14
CA ASN A 108 -0.61 -1.30 12.77
C ASN A 108 0.31 -2.51 12.93
N LEU A 109 -0.25 -3.66 13.36
CA LEU A 109 0.45 -4.93 13.49
C LEU A 109 -0.42 -6.07 12.98
N VAL A 110 0.13 -6.98 12.16
CA VAL A 110 -0.57 -8.17 11.65
C VAL A 110 0.19 -9.43 12.03
N PRO A 111 -0.40 -10.35 12.80
CA PRO A 111 0.18 -11.63 13.14
C PRO A 111 0.43 -12.51 11.92
N ILE A 112 1.52 -13.27 11.94
CA ILE A 112 1.89 -14.20 10.89
C ILE A 112 1.79 -15.62 11.41
N LEU A 113 1.08 -16.46 10.66
CA LEU A 113 0.85 -17.85 11.02
C LEU A 113 1.44 -18.80 9.95
N ASP A 114 1.88 -19.96 10.40
CA ASP A 114 2.18 -21.07 9.51
C ASP A 114 0.89 -21.81 9.07
N GLU A 115 1.05 -22.87 8.28
CA GLU A 115 -0.06 -23.68 7.77
C GLU A 115 -0.86 -24.39 8.89
N ASN A 116 -0.27 -24.55 10.08
CA ASN A 116 -0.86 -25.21 11.24
C ASN A 116 -1.46 -24.20 12.25
N ASN A 117 -1.62 -22.95 11.87
CA ASN A 117 -2.06 -21.83 12.74
C ASN A 117 -1.10 -21.52 13.91
N LYS A 118 0.12 -22.00 13.82
CA LYS A 118 1.15 -21.65 14.80
C LYS A 118 1.62 -20.23 14.52
N TYR A 119 1.70 -19.42 15.57
CA TYR A 119 2.26 -18.09 15.52
C TYR A 119 3.76 -18.12 15.24
N ILE A 120 4.22 -17.32 14.28
CA ILE A 120 5.62 -17.21 13.87
C ILE A 120 6.21 -15.87 14.30
N GLY A 121 5.46 -14.80 14.10
CA GLY A 121 5.85 -13.42 14.32
C GLY A 121 4.79 -12.48 13.80
N TYR A 122 5.16 -11.25 13.52
CA TYR A 122 4.24 -10.25 12.99
C TYR A 122 4.92 -9.36 11.95
N TYR A 123 4.10 -8.66 11.17
CA TYR A 123 4.51 -7.50 10.40
C TYR A 123 4.04 -6.22 11.09
N GLU A 124 4.86 -5.18 11.03
CA GLU A 124 4.45 -3.82 11.30
C GLU A 124 4.07 -3.11 9.99
N ILE A 125 3.11 -2.21 10.03
CA ILE A 125 2.66 -1.46 8.84
C ILE A 125 3.83 -0.69 8.20
N GLU A 126 4.75 -0.19 9.02
CA GLU A 126 5.93 0.53 8.55
C GLU A 126 6.84 -0.32 7.66
N ASP A 127 6.97 -1.62 7.96
CA ASP A 127 7.80 -2.53 7.18
C ASP A 127 7.18 -2.81 5.82
N VAL A 128 5.86 -2.95 5.74
CA VAL A 128 5.15 -3.09 4.47
C VAL A 128 5.29 -1.83 3.63
N ILE A 129 5.25 -0.65 4.25
CA ILE A 129 5.48 0.63 3.57
C ILE A 129 6.93 0.73 3.08
N LYS A 130 7.92 0.33 3.89
CA LYS A 130 9.34 0.28 3.48
C LYS A 130 9.54 -0.66 2.30
N PHE A 131 8.93 -1.85 2.35
CA PHE A 131 8.97 -2.79 1.24
C PHE A 131 8.41 -2.19 -0.05
N PHE A 132 7.24 -1.51 0.01
CA PHE A 132 6.67 -0.84 -1.15
C PHE A 132 7.56 0.30 -1.66
N HIS A 133 8.21 1.04 -0.74
CA HIS A 133 9.14 2.11 -1.10
C HIS A 133 10.32 1.60 -1.95
N GLU A 134 10.81 0.38 -1.70
CA GLU A 134 11.91 -0.20 -2.47
C GLU A 134 11.52 -0.62 -3.90
N THR A 135 10.23 -0.66 -4.22
CA THR A 135 9.78 -0.95 -5.58
C THR A 135 10.14 0.19 -6.55
N PRO A 136 10.42 -0.08 -7.84
CA PRO A 136 10.66 0.97 -8.84
C PRO A 136 9.55 2.02 -8.90
N PHE A 137 8.32 1.61 -8.57
CA PHE A 137 7.17 2.52 -8.54
C PHE A 137 7.37 3.71 -7.59
N LEU A 138 7.96 3.52 -6.41
CA LEU A 138 8.24 4.62 -5.47
C LEU A 138 9.70 5.09 -5.53
N LYS A 139 10.65 4.18 -5.68
CA LYS A 139 12.09 4.46 -5.58
C LYS A 139 12.63 5.26 -6.77
N GLU A 140 12.18 4.93 -7.99
CA GLU A 140 12.67 5.62 -9.18
C GLU A 140 12.07 7.03 -9.30
N GLN A 141 12.90 7.98 -9.73
CA GLN A 141 12.44 9.32 -10.06
C GLN A 141 11.55 9.29 -11.31
N GLY A 142 10.46 10.06 -11.27
CA GLY A 142 9.54 10.11 -12.39
C GLY A 142 8.36 11.05 -12.11
N ALA A 143 7.50 11.21 -13.10
CA ALA A 143 6.28 11.97 -12.98
C ALA A 143 5.09 11.05 -12.66
N ILE A 144 4.15 11.55 -11.86
CA ILE A 144 2.86 10.89 -11.63
C ILE A 144 1.80 11.66 -12.39
N ILE A 145 1.03 10.96 -13.22
CA ILE A 145 -0.11 11.49 -13.96
C ILE A 145 -1.35 10.72 -13.51
N ILE A 146 -2.44 11.45 -13.31
CA ILE A 146 -3.76 10.84 -13.10
C ILE A 146 -4.60 11.21 -14.31
N VAL A 147 -5.08 10.17 -15.00
CA VAL A 147 -5.95 10.33 -16.18
C VAL A 147 -7.31 9.73 -15.90
N SER A 148 -8.36 10.36 -16.45
CA SER A 148 -9.73 9.88 -16.36
C SER A 148 -10.32 9.64 -17.73
N LYS A 149 -11.18 8.64 -17.85
CA LYS A 149 -11.94 8.32 -19.06
C LYS A 149 -13.24 7.62 -18.73
N ASN A 150 -14.18 7.69 -19.68
CA ASN A 150 -15.42 6.93 -19.57
C ASN A 150 -15.12 5.42 -19.47
N THR A 151 -15.85 4.74 -18.60
CA THR A 151 -15.66 3.30 -18.30
C THR A 151 -15.73 2.43 -19.56
N ILE A 152 -16.58 2.78 -20.53
CA ILE A 152 -16.76 2.00 -21.78
C ILE A 152 -15.56 2.16 -22.73
N ASP A 153 -14.94 3.34 -22.75
CA ASP A 153 -13.85 3.69 -23.66
C ASP A 153 -12.46 3.51 -23.07
N TYR A 154 -12.39 3.13 -21.78
CA TYR A 154 -11.16 2.94 -21.05
C TYR A 154 -10.40 1.71 -21.54
N SER A 155 -9.07 1.84 -21.67
CA SER A 155 -8.19 0.74 -22.02
C SER A 155 -6.79 0.90 -21.42
N MET A 156 -6.38 -0.06 -20.56
CA MET A 156 -5.01 -0.11 -20.02
C MET A 156 -3.96 -0.18 -21.12
N SER A 157 -4.17 -0.99 -22.16
CA SER A 157 -3.22 -1.13 -23.26
C SER A 157 -3.02 0.18 -24.03
N GLN A 158 -4.09 0.98 -24.20
CA GLN A 158 -3.99 2.31 -24.81
C GLN A 158 -3.14 3.27 -23.95
N ILE A 159 -3.32 3.22 -22.62
CA ILE A 159 -2.52 4.04 -21.69
C ILE A 159 -1.03 3.70 -21.82
N VAL A 160 -0.69 2.41 -21.78
CA VAL A 160 0.69 1.93 -21.97
C VAL A 160 1.25 2.39 -23.30
N GLN A 161 0.50 2.20 -24.40
CA GLN A 161 0.90 2.61 -25.73
C GLN A 161 1.15 4.12 -25.84
N ILE A 162 0.33 4.95 -25.21
CA ILE A 162 0.51 6.41 -25.20
C ILE A 162 1.83 6.77 -24.51
N VAL A 163 2.14 6.16 -23.37
CA VAL A 163 3.38 6.42 -22.63
C VAL A 163 4.59 5.99 -23.45
N GLU A 164 4.61 4.75 -23.96
CA GLU A 164 5.77 4.17 -24.63
C GLU A 164 6.01 4.79 -26.01
N SER A 165 4.95 5.14 -26.77
CA SER A 165 5.10 5.79 -28.08
C SER A 165 5.66 7.22 -27.99
N ASN A 166 5.63 7.85 -26.82
CA ASN A 166 6.24 9.14 -26.55
C ASN A 166 7.56 9.02 -25.73
N ASN A 167 8.26 7.89 -25.88
CA ASN A 167 9.54 7.60 -25.24
C ASN A 167 9.51 7.65 -23.71
N GLY A 168 8.33 7.54 -23.09
CA GLY A 168 8.18 7.33 -21.65
C GLY A 168 8.39 5.85 -21.31
N LYS A 169 8.95 5.57 -20.14
CA LYS A 169 9.00 4.23 -19.56
C LYS A 169 7.98 4.14 -18.44
N LEU A 170 7.08 3.18 -18.50
CA LEU A 170 6.11 2.94 -17.45
C LEU A 170 6.80 2.30 -16.23
N LEU A 171 6.68 2.92 -15.06
CA LEU A 171 7.16 2.39 -13.79
C LEU A 171 6.05 1.66 -13.01
N GLY A 172 4.79 1.98 -13.32
CA GLY A 172 3.62 1.31 -12.77
C GLY A 172 2.35 2.11 -13.03
N LEU A 173 1.22 1.42 -12.96
CA LEU A 173 -0.11 2.03 -13.04
C LEU A 173 -1.13 1.20 -12.28
N PHE A 174 -2.16 1.87 -11.78
CA PHE A 174 -3.31 1.21 -11.14
C PHE A 174 -4.56 2.09 -11.27
N ILE A 175 -5.73 1.46 -11.18
CA ILE A 175 -7.01 2.19 -11.09
C ILE A 175 -7.09 2.80 -9.71
N SER A 176 -7.06 4.12 -9.63
CA SER A 176 -7.12 4.87 -8.37
C SER A 176 -8.54 5.22 -7.95
N ASN A 177 -9.47 5.33 -8.90
CA ASN A 177 -10.87 5.52 -8.64
C ASN A 177 -11.71 4.89 -9.76
N SER A 178 -12.91 4.42 -9.43
CA SER A 178 -13.85 3.84 -10.40
C SER A 178 -15.27 4.09 -9.94
N ASP A 179 -16.06 4.75 -10.78
CA ASP A 179 -17.50 4.90 -10.62
C ASP A 179 -18.26 4.28 -11.80
N VAL A 180 -19.58 4.52 -11.85
CA VAL A 180 -20.46 3.96 -12.91
C VAL A 180 -20.05 4.45 -14.30
N ASN A 181 -19.57 5.69 -14.42
CA ASN A 181 -19.33 6.35 -15.69
C ASN A 181 -17.86 6.55 -16.02
N THR A 182 -17.00 6.68 -15.00
CA THR A 182 -15.60 7.09 -15.17
C THR A 182 -14.64 6.18 -14.41
N ILE A 183 -13.46 6.00 -14.99
CA ILE A 183 -12.31 5.34 -14.37
C ILE A 183 -11.16 6.34 -14.32
N GLU A 184 -10.53 6.46 -13.16
CA GLU A 184 -9.29 7.19 -12.98
C GLU A 184 -8.12 6.22 -12.82
N VAL A 185 -7.04 6.50 -13.53
CA VAL A 185 -5.82 5.70 -13.50
C VAL A 185 -4.66 6.56 -13.08
N THR A 186 -4.01 6.17 -12.00
CA THR A 186 -2.73 6.74 -11.58
C THR A 186 -1.60 6.02 -12.29
N ILE A 187 -0.73 6.78 -12.94
CA ILE A 187 0.36 6.30 -13.78
C ILE A 187 1.64 6.93 -13.29
N LYS A 188 2.67 6.13 -13.03
CA LYS A 188 4.03 6.63 -12.80
C LYS A 188 4.91 6.29 -13.98
N ILE A 189 5.56 7.31 -14.52
CA ILE A 189 6.44 7.23 -15.66
C ILE A 189 7.83 7.76 -15.31
N SER A 190 8.88 7.15 -15.85
CA SER A 190 10.23 7.71 -15.79
C SER A 190 10.30 9.02 -16.58
N VAL A 191 11.32 9.81 -16.28
CA VAL A 191 11.52 11.11 -16.93
C VAL A 191 11.63 10.93 -18.44
N GLY A 192 10.71 11.54 -19.16
CA GLY A 192 10.60 11.61 -20.63
C GLY A 192 9.93 12.91 -21.02
N SER A 193 9.42 13.01 -22.25
CA SER A 193 8.65 14.18 -22.70
C SER A 193 7.26 14.20 -22.08
N LEU A 194 7.16 14.54 -20.77
CA LEU A 194 5.89 14.59 -20.02
C LEU A 194 4.80 15.34 -20.79
N ASN A 195 5.13 16.49 -21.38
CA ASN A 195 4.20 17.30 -22.14
C ASN A 195 3.64 16.58 -23.37
N GLU A 196 4.47 15.87 -24.12
CA GLU A 196 4.03 15.10 -25.28
C GLU A 196 3.09 13.97 -24.87
N ILE A 197 3.39 13.33 -23.75
CA ILE A 197 2.54 12.28 -23.16
C ILE A 197 1.18 12.88 -22.77
N ILE A 198 1.15 13.99 -22.04
CA ILE A 198 -0.08 14.67 -21.63
C ILE A 198 -0.91 15.09 -22.87
N GLN A 199 -0.28 15.71 -23.86
CA GLN A 199 -0.97 16.11 -25.09
C GLN A 199 -1.50 14.91 -25.87
N THR A 200 -0.79 13.79 -25.82
CA THR A 200 -1.26 12.56 -26.47
C THR A 200 -2.44 11.96 -25.71
N PHE A 201 -2.45 11.95 -24.38
CA PHE A 201 -3.62 11.55 -23.60
C PHE A 201 -4.85 12.39 -23.98
N ARG A 202 -4.71 13.73 -24.06
CA ARG A 202 -5.80 14.64 -24.47
C ARG A 202 -6.32 14.34 -25.88
N ARG A 203 -5.42 14.03 -26.85
CA ARG A 203 -5.81 13.63 -28.21
C ARG A 203 -6.59 12.31 -28.27
N TYR A 204 -6.36 11.43 -27.29
CA TYR A 204 -7.10 10.18 -27.15
C TYR A 204 -8.32 10.31 -26.23
N ASN A 205 -8.76 11.55 -25.93
CA ASN A 205 -9.91 11.87 -25.11
C ASN A 205 -9.79 11.32 -23.67
N TYR A 206 -8.60 11.40 -23.08
CA TYR A 206 -8.41 11.28 -21.64
C TYR A 206 -8.38 12.66 -21.02
N ASP A 207 -9.10 12.83 -19.92
CA ASP A 207 -8.98 14.02 -19.09
C ASP A 207 -7.78 13.87 -18.15
N ILE A 208 -7.04 14.95 -17.96
CA ILE A 208 -5.92 14.99 -17.02
C ILE A 208 -6.43 15.52 -15.69
N VAL A 209 -6.43 14.70 -14.66
CA VAL A 209 -6.93 15.05 -13.32
C VAL A 209 -5.83 15.65 -12.45
N SER A 210 -4.57 15.20 -12.62
CA SER A 210 -3.44 15.73 -11.87
C SER A 210 -3.02 17.11 -12.36
N GLU A 211 -2.76 18.04 -11.41
CA GLU A 211 -2.23 19.35 -11.74
C GLU A 211 -0.73 19.26 -12.06
N HIS A 212 -0.35 19.80 -13.22
CA HIS A 212 1.04 19.96 -13.61
C HIS A 212 1.40 21.43 -13.77
N ASN A 213 2.65 21.82 -13.51
CA ASN A 213 3.08 23.23 -13.56
C ASN A 213 2.76 23.93 -14.89
N GLU A 214 2.71 23.17 -16.00
CA GLU A 214 2.34 23.72 -17.30
C GLU A 214 0.84 23.91 -17.47
N ASP A 215 0.01 23.12 -16.85
CA ASP A 215 -1.44 23.32 -16.85
C ASP A 215 -1.79 24.62 -16.12
N ASN A 216 -1.08 24.94 -15.04
CA ASN A 216 -1.20 26.22 -14.35
C ASN A 216 -0.75 27.41 -15.24
N TYR A 217 0.29 27.22 -16.06
CA TYR A 217 0.73 28.23 -17.00
C TYR A 217 -0.31 28.45 -18.13
N ILE A 218 -0.82 27.36 -18.71
CA ILE A 218 -1.87 27.43 -19.75
C ILE A 218 -3.17 28.03 -19.20
N LYS A 219 -3.55 27.65 -17.96
CA LYS A 219 -4.73 28.24 -17.28
C LYS A 219 -4.55 29.73 -17.06
N ASN A 220 -3.39 30.17 -16.59
CA ASN A 220 -3.06 31.59 -16.45
C ASN A 220 -3.06 32.34 -17.78
N LEU A 221 -2.58 31.72 -18.88
CA LEU A 221 -2.62 32.32 -20.20
C LEU A 221 -4.05 32.45 -20.71
N LYS A 222 -4.90 31.45 -20.47
CA LYS A 222 -6.33 31.48 -20.84
C LYS A 222 -7.10 32.55 -20.06
N GLU A 223 -6.89 32.63 -18.75
CA GLU A 223 -7.47 33.66 -17.90
C GLU A 223 -7.04 35.08 -18.34
N ARG A 224 -5.77 35.26 -18.75
CA ARG A 224 -5.29 36.53 -19.30
C ARG A 224 -5.90 36.86 -20.67
N SER A 225 -6.07 35.84 -21.53
CA SER A 225 -6.76 36.01 -22.83
C SER A 225 -8.21 36.39 -22.66
N ASP A 226 -8.93 35.69 -21.78
CA ASP A 226 -10.34 35.99 -21.47
C ASP A 226 -10.51 37.40 -20.83
N TYR A 227 -9.53 37.84 -20.03
CA TYR A 227 -9.50 39.19 -19.48
C TYR A 227 -9.29 40.23 -20.57
N LEU A 228 -8.33 40.01 -21.49
CA LEU A 228 -8.08 40.88 -22.63
C LEU A 228 -9.29 40.99 -23.58
N ASP A 229 -9.93 39.86 -23.88
CA ASP A 229 -11.16 39.87 -24.70
C ASP A 229 -12.28 40.65 -24.08
N LYS A 230 -12.46 40.58 -22.76
CA LYS A 230 -13.42 41.44 -22.04
C LYS A 230 -13.05 42.91 -22.10
N TYR A 231 -11.77 43.25 -22.11
CA TYR A 231 -11.30 44.63 -22.13
C TYR A 231 -11.39 45.25 -23.52
N LEU A 232 -11.22 44.44 -24.58
CA LEU A 232 -11.28 44.89 -25.98
C LEU A 232 -12.72 45.00 -26.50
N ASN A 233 -13.68 44.35 -25.86
CA ASN A 233 -15.10 44.39 -26.24
C ASN A 233 -15.94 45.31 -25.36
N MET A 234 -15.31 46.18 -24.56
CA MET A 234 -15.92 47.34 -23.89
C MET A 234 -15.74 48.57 -24.72
#